data_47dd8cdc8795d4b52b2401369578dead
#
_entry.id   47dd8cdc8795d4b52b2401369578dead
#
_cell.length_a   1.000
_cell.length_b   1.000
_cell.length_c   1.000
_cell.angle_alpha   90.00
_cell.angle_beta   90.00
_cell.angle_gamma   90.00
#
_symmetry.space_group_name_H-M   'P 1'
#
loop_
_entity.id
_entity.type
_entity.pdbx_description
1 polymer ?
#
loop_
_entity_poly.entity_id
_entity_poly.type
_entity_poly.pdbx_seq_one_letter_code
_entity_poly.pdbx_strand_id
1 'polypeptide(L)'
;MTRQPVVARKAEELLDASVIATAPMAGGDISTATKLRLSNGTTALMKTLPHAPEDFFEVEAAGLRWLGEVEGGVHVPEVLGVDRECLVIAWVEPGKNGVDAAASFGRALAVTHAAGAPSYGMGRDGYIGKLPLPNKTAPSWAEFYATRRILPYLKLARDRDAITEDEAATVEALVPKLDGRVPEEPPSRLHGDLWNGNVLWGQDPTSGSPPVTRVSVIDPAAYAGHRELDLAMLAMFGLPHLPRVIDAYREAAPLVDGWEERVGLHQLFPLLVHACLFRGGYGARAAATAAKYL
;
A
#
# COMPACT_ATOMS: atom_id res chain seq x y z
N MET A 1 37.23 6.67 -19.40
CA MET A 1 35.75 6.83 -19.45
C MET A 1 35.15 5.87 -18.41
N THR A 2 34.70 6.38 -17.29
CA THR A 2 34.03 5.59 -16.25
C THR A 2 32.69 5.11 -16.84
N ARG A 3 32.48 3.79 -16.86
CA ARG A 3 31.27 3.18 -17.39
C ARG A 3 30.12 3.70 -16.55
N GLN A 4 29.21 4.46 -17.17
CA GLN A 4 27.99 4.97 -16.48
C GLN A 4 27.21 3.77 -15.90
N PRO A 5 26.72 3.83 -14.65
CA PRO A 5 25.92 2.75 -14.08
C PRO A 5 24.71 2.47 -14.97
N VAL A 6 24.36 1.19 -15.13
CA VAL A 6 23.19 0.75 -15.95
C VAL A 6 21.91 1.50 -15.54
N VAL A 7 21.71 1.70 -14.23
CA VAL A 7 20.60 2.45 -13.66
C VAL A 7 20.54 3.90 -14.19
N ALA A 8 21.67 4.60 -14.25
CA ALA A 8 21.72 5.98 -14.73
C ALA A 8 21.31 6.09 -16.20
N ARG A 9 21.88 5.23 -17.08
CA ARG A 9 21.52 5.22 -18.49
C ARG A 9 20.03 4.93 -18.71
N LYS A 10 19.46 3.96 -17.97
CA LYS A 10 18.05 3.62 -18.08
C LYS A 10 17.14 4.78 -17.66
N ALA A 11 17.52 5.48 -16.58
CA ALA A 11 16.80 6.66 -16.15
C ALA A 11 16.85 7.81 -17.17
N GLU A 12 18.03 8.03 -17.81
CA GLU A 12 18.20 9.05 -18.85
C GLU A 12 17.34 8.77 -20.08
N GLU A 13 17.28 7.50 -20.51
CA GLU A 13 16.42 7.07 -21.63
C GLU A 13 14.93 7.32 -21.35
N LEU A 14 14.52 7.21 -20.08
CA LEU A 14 13.11 7.34 -19.66
C LEU A 14 12.69 8.78 -19.36
N LEU A 15 13.61 9.62 -18.87
CA LEU A 15 13.31 10.95 -18.32
C LEU A 15 13.70 12.12 -19.22
N ASP A 16 14.35 11.88 -20.35
CA ASP A 16 14.96 12.91 -21.23
C ASP A 16 15.81 13.92 -20.43
N ALA A 17 16.54 13.45 -19.43
CA ALA A 17 17.42 14.24 -18.57
C ALA A 17 18.64 13.44 -18.13
N SER A 18 19.82 14.07 -18.13
CA SER A 18 21.05 13.39 -17.71
C SER A 18 21.08 13.16 -16.20
N VAL A 19 21.59 12.00 -15.80
CA VAL A 19 21.81 11.64 -14.39
C VAL A 19 23.20 12.06 -13.95
N ILE A 20 23.30 13.04 -13.06
CA ILE A 20 24.58 13.57 -12.56
C ILE A 20 25.09 12.83 -11.32
N ALA A 21 24.22 12.17 -10.56
CA ALA A 21 24.62 11.34 -9.42
C ALA A 21 23.57 10.27 -9.11
N THR A 22 24.03 9.13 -8.58
CA THR A 22 23.18 8.05 -8.08
C THR A 22 23.62 7.66 -6.67
N ALA A 23 22.67 7.30 -5.82
CA ALA A 23 22.93 6.75 -4.50
C ALA A 23 21.96 5.58 -4.20
N PRO A 24 22.46 4.38 -3.86
CA PRO A 24 21.58 3.30 -3.44
C PRO A 24 20.86 3.69 -2.15
N MET A 25 19.58 3.35 -2.07
CA MET A 25 18.78 3.55 -0.87
C MET A 25 18.64 2.24 -0.12
N ALA A 26 18.79 2.32 1.20
CA ALA A 26 18.47 1.20 2.08
C ALA A 26 16.94 1.12 2.23
N GLY A 27 16.40 -0.09 2.21
CA GLY A 27 14.97 -0.36 2.33
C GLY A 27 14.36 -0.84 1.01
N GLY A 28 13.24 -1.53 1.12
CA GLY A 28 12.56 -2.20 0.02
C GLY A 28 12.88 -3.70 0.01
N ASP A 29 11.97 -4.50 0.58
CA ASP A 29 12.11 -5.96 0.63
C ASP A 29 11.93 -6.61 -0.76
N ILE A 30 11.37 -5.86 -1.71
CA ILE A 30 10.91 -6.38 -3.00
C ILE A 30 11.75 -5.85 -4.16
N SER A 31 11.96 -4.54 -4.26
CA SER A 31 12.68 -3.86 -5.34
C SER A 31 13.92 -3.13 -4.83
N THR A 32 14.88 -2.91 -5.72
CA THR A 32 16.03 -2.06 -5.42
C THR A 32 15.66 -0.60 -5.68
N ALA A 33 15.93 0.26 -4.70
CA ALA A 33 15.68 1.69 -4.79
C ALA A 33 16.98 2.47 -4.95
N THR A 34 17.01 3.42 -5.89
CA THR A 34 18.18 4.27 -6.17
C THR A 34 17.73 5.74 -6.24
N LYS A 35 18.32 6.59 -5.40
CA LYS A 35 18.14 8.04 -5.50
C LYS A 35 18.92 8.55 -6.70
N LEU A 36 18.27 9.38 -7.51
CA LEU A 36 18.85 10.01 -8.71
C LEU A 36 18.89 11.52 -8.51
N ARG A 37 19.97 12.14 -8.96
CA ARG A 37 20.05 13.58 -9.14
C ARG A 37 20.20 13.89 -10.63
N LEU A 38 19.26 14.66 -11.18
CA LEU A 38 19.18 14.96 -12.60
C LEU A 38 19.82 16.31 -12.94
N SER A 39 20.22 16.48 -14.18
CA SER A 39 20.89 17.71 -14.68
C SER A 39 19.98 18.95 -14.65
N ASN A 40 18.67 18.76 -14.69
CA ASN A 40 17.67 19.82 -14.54
C ASN A 40 17.40 20.25 -13.09
N GLY A 41 18.19 19.71 -12.13
CA GLY A 41 18.05 19.99 -10.69
C GLY A 41 17.02 19.11 -9.97
N THR A 42 16.25 18.30 -10.67
CA THR A 42 15.27 17.38 -10.07
C THR A 42 15.99 16.24 -9.32
N THR A 43 15.41 15.86 -8.19
CA THR A 43 15.79 14.63 -7.47
C THR A 43 14.66 13.61 -7.62
N ALA A 44 14.99 12.36 -7.91
CA ALA A 44 14.03 11.30 -8.14
C ALA A 44 14.43 10.02 -7.39
N LEU A 45 13.49 9.10 -7.25
CA LEU A 45 13.71 7.73 -6.80
C LEU A 45 13.39 6.78 -7.95
N MET A 46 14.35 5.95 -8.33
CA MET A 46 14.15 4.88 -9.30
C MET A 46 14.06 3.54 -8.59
N LYS A 47 13.00 2.81 -8.89
CA LYS A 47 12.79 1.43 -8.46
C LYS A 47 13.07 0.48 -9.61
N THR A 48 13.80 -0.60 -9.32
CA THR A 48 14.09 -1.67 -10.28
C THR A 48 13.87 -3.03 -9.63
N LEU A 49 13.42 -4.01 -10.39
CA LEU A 49 13.25 -5.39 -9.94
C LEU A 49 13.71 -6.34 -11.04
N PRO A 50 14.81 -7.11 -10.82
CA PRO A 50 15.22 -8.14 -11.75
C PRO A 50 14.10 -9.18 -11.95
N HIS A 51 13.81 -9.48 -13.22
CA HIS A 51 12.78 -10.45 -13.60
C HIS A 51 11.36 -10.09 -13.08
N ALA A 52 11.06 -8.79 -12.97
CA ALA A 52 9.70 -8.35 -12.68
C ALA A 52 8.71 -8.90 -13.72
N PRO A 53 7.46 -9.20 -13.33
CA PRO A 53 6.39 -9.39 -14.30
C PRO A 53 6.31 -8.23 -15.29
N GLU A 54 5.77 -8.49 -16.49
CA GLU A 54 5.84 -7.53 -17.60
C GLU A 54 5.23 -6.16 -17.30
N ASP A 55 4.12 -6.15 -16.55
CA ASP A 55 3.35 -4.95 -16.20
C ASP A 55 3.54 -4.49 -14.73
N PHE A 56 4.52 -5.03 -14.01
CA PHE A 56 4.71 -4.82 -12.58
C PHE A 56 4.78 -3.34 -12.20
N PHE A 57 5.67 -2.60 -12.83
CA PHE A 57 5.85 -1.17 -12.56
C PHE A 57 4.73 -0.30 -13.14
N GLU A 58 4.12 -0.72 -14.26
CA GLU A 58 2.98 -0.02 -14.82
C GLU A 58 1.74 -0.11 -13.91
N VAL A 59 1.54 -1.24 -13.24
CA VAL A 59 0.48 -1.42 -12.24
C VAL A 59 0.68 -0.50 -11.06
N GLU A 60 1.90 -0.44 -10.52
CA GLU A 60 2.24 0.44 -9.41
C GLU A 60 2.08 1.92 -9.79
N ALA A 61 2.59 2.31 -10.97
CA ALA A 61 2.44 3.67 -11.48
C ALA A 61 0.97 4.06 -11.67
N ALA A 62 0.15 3.14 -12.17
CA ALA A 62 -1.29 3.36 -12.31
C ALA A 62 -1.97 3.53 -10.95
N GLY A 63 -1.57 2.75 -9.94
CA GLY A 63 -2.05 2.88 -8.57
C GLY A 63 -1.70 4.23 -7.95
N LEU A 64 -0.45 4.69 -8.11
CA LEU A 64 0.00 6.01 -7.65
C LEU A 64 -0.82 7.13 -8.32
N ARG A 65 -0.98 7.08 -9.64
CA ARG A 65 -1.78 8.08 -10.37
C ARG A 65 -3.23 8.10 -9.90
N TRP A 66 -3.86 6.92 -9.77
CA TRP A 66 -5.24 6.79 -9.34
C TRP A 66 -5.50 7.37 -7.94
N LEU A 67 -4.56 7.15 -6.99
CA LEU A 67 -4.62 7.78 -5.67
C LEU A 67 -4.38 9.30 -5.75
N GLY A 68 -3.43 9.72 -6.59
CA GLY A 68 -3.06 11.13 -6.76
C GLY A 68 -4.09 11.99 -7.49
N GLU A 69 -5.08 11.39 -8.19
CA GLU A 69 -6.20 12.11 -8.81
C GLU A 69 -7.15 12.76 -7.80
N VAL A 70 -7.08 12.35 -6.53
CA VAL A 70 -8.04 12.83 -5.51
C VAL A 70 -7.57 14.17 -4.96
N GLU A 71 -8.26 15.24 -5.33
CA GLU A 71 -7.99 16.57 -4.78
C GLU A 71 -8.22 16.60 -3.26
N GLY A 72 -7.24 17.07 -2.51
CA GLY A 72 -7.26 17.04 -1.05
C GLY A 72 -7.04 15.67 -0.41
N GLY A 73 -6.84 14.63 -1.22
CA GLY A 73 -6.50 13.28 -0.77
C GLY A 73 -5.05 13.14 -0.30
N VAL A 74 -4.64 11.89 -0.05
CA VAL A 74 -3.26 11.58 0.34
C VAL A 74 -2.29 12.04 -0.73
N HIS A 75 -1.17 12.61 -0.30
CA HIS A 75 -0.12 12.96 -1.24
C HIS A 75 0.61 11.69 -1.72
N VAL A 76 0.79 11.58 -3.03
CA VAL A 76 1.64 10.56 -3.66
C VAL A 76 2.73 11.27 -4.48
N PRO A 77 3.96 10.75 -4.53
CA PRO A 77 4.99 11.29 -5.40
C PRO A 77 4.57 11.21 -6.87
N GLU A 78 4.89 12.25 -7.64
CA GLU A 78 4.66 12.26 -9.08
C GLU A 78 5.40 11.11 -9.77
N VAL A 79 4.73 10.41 -10.67
CA VAL A 79 5.33 9.41 -11.55
C VAL A 79 6.03 10.13 -12.70
N LEU A 80 7.35 10.21 -12.65
CA LEU A 80 8.18 10.89 -13.65
C LEU A 80 8.40 10.05 -14.90
N GLY A 81 8.43 8.72 -14.73
CA GLY A 81 8.57 7.79 -15.84
C GLY A 81 8.33 6.35 -15.38
N VAL A 82 7.86 5.51 -16.29
CA VAL A 82 7.66 4.08 -16.05
C VAL A 82 7.85 3.30 -17.33
N ASP A 83 8.48 2.13 -17.21
CA ASP A 83 8.52 1.11 -18.23
C ASP A 83 8.50 -0.29 -17.60
N ARG A 84 8.68 -1.33 -18.42
CA ARG A 84 8.68 -2.72 -17.96
C ARG A 84 9.72 -3.01 -16.86
N GLU A 85 10.85 -2.31 -16.83
CA GLU A 85 12.02 -2.64 -16.00
C GLU A 85 12.15 -1.74 -14.78
N CYS A 86 11.49 -0.57 -14.80
CA CYS A 86 11.63 0.40 -13.73
C CYS A 86 10.46 1.38 -13.61
N LEU A 87 10.35 1.96 -12.42
CA LEU A 87 9.50 3.09 -12.10
C LEU A 87 10.36 4.21 -11.52
N VAL A 88 10.17 5.43 -12.02
CA VAL A 88 10.81 6.64 -11.49
C VAL A 88 9.74 7.58 -10.94
N ILE A 89 9.86 7.91 -9.66
CA ILE A 89 8.97 8.83 -8.96
C ILE A 89 9.75 10.03 -8.41
N ALA A 90 9.06 11.13 -8.19
CA ALA A 90 9.64 12.30 -7.53
C ALA A 90 10.18 11.94 -6.14
N TRP A 91 11.32 12.50 -5.79
CA TRP A 91 11.92 12.29 -4.47
C TRP A 91 11.12 13.01 -3.38
N VAL A 92 10.82 12.32 -2.30
CA VAL A 92 10.28 12.92 -1.09
C VAL A 92 11.44 13.26 -0.14
N GLU A 93 11.70 14.55 0.05
CA GLU A 93 12.75 14.97 0.97
C GLU A 93 12.36 14.64 2.41
N PRO A 94 13.18 13.89 3.16
CA PRO A 94 12.84 13.49 4.53
C PRO A 94 12.53 14.67 5.45
N GLY A 95 11.45 14.55 6.21
CA GLY A 95 11.01 15.46 7.25
C GLY A 95 10.93 14.76 8.60
N LYS A 96 10.43 15.47 9.60
CA LYS A 96 10.21 14.94 10.95
C LYS A 96 8.74 14.56 11.12
N ASN A 97 8.46 13.39 11.69
CA ASN A 97 7.10 13.09 12.08
C ASN A 97 6.58 14.09 13.12
N GLY A 98 5.28 14.35 13.10
CA GLY A 98 4.64 15.30 14.00
C GLY A 98 3.13 15.14 14.04
N VAL A 99 2.55 15.63 15.13
CA VAL A 99 1.11 15.49 15.43
C VAL A 99 0.23 16.17 14.37
N ASP A 100 0.65 17.36 13.88
CA ASP A 100 -0.11 18.11 12.88
C ASP A 100 -0.08 17.43 11.50
N ALA A 101 1.09 16.89 11.12
CA ALA A 101 1.23 16.12 9.89
C ALA A 101 0.41 14.81 9.96
N ALA A 102 0.39 14.15 11.12
CA ALA A 102 -0.44 12.97 11.36
C ALA A 102 -1.94 13.28 11.23
N ALA A 103 -2.38 14.40 11.83
CA ALA A 103 -3.77 14.84 11.69
C ALA A 103 -4.13 15.19 10.24
N SER A 104 -3.24 15.86 9.54
CA SER A 104 -3.45 16.19 8.12
C SER A 104 -3.51 14.94 7.25
N PHE A 105 -2.66 13.95 7.53
CA PHE A 105 -2.68 12.66 6.85
C PHE A 105 -3.99 11.90 7.09
N GLY A 106 -4.49 11.85 8.34
CA GLY A 106 -5.76 11.20 8.65
C GLY A 106 -6.93 11.80 7.87
N ARG A 107 -7.02 13.13 7.80
CA ARG A 107 -8.03 13.84 7.00
C ARG A 107 -7.89 13.56 5.50
N ALA A 108 -6.67 13.63 4.97
CA ALA A 108 -6.41 13.35 3.56
C ALA A 108 -6.75 11.90 3.19
N LEU A 109 -6.46 10.93 4.06
CA LEU A 109 -6.83 9.53 3.86
C LEU A 109 -8.35 9.35 3.82
N ALA A 110 -9.09 10.06 4.69
CA ALA A 110 -10.55 10.06 4.65
C ALA A 110 -11.10 10.59 3.32
N VAL A 111 -10.50 11.66 2.77
CA VAL A 111 -10.87 12.22 1.46
C VAL A 111 -10.58 11.21 0.34
N THR A 112 -9.41 10.57 0.36
CA THR A 112 -9.04 9.53 -0.62
C THR A 112 -10.03 8.36 -0.61
N HIS A 113 -10.36 7.85 0.57
CA HIS A 113 -11.34 6.76 0.70
C HIS A 113 -12.74 7.17 0.20
N ALA A 114 -13.16 8.39 0.51
CA ALA A 114 -14.46 8.92 0.11
C ALA A 114 -14.60 9.20 -1.40
N ALA A 115 -13.48 9.33 -2.13
CA ALA A 115 -13.51 9.46 -3.58
C ALA A 115 -14.13 8.22 -4.26
N GLY A 116 -14.12 7.08 -3.60
CA GLY A 116 -14.88 5.90 -3.97
C GLY A 116 -14.48 5.25 -5.29
N ALA A 117 -15.28 4.26 -5.68
CA ALA A 117 -15.19 3.55 -6.94
C ALA A 117 -16.55 2.89 -7.27
N PRO A 118 -16.80 2.50 -8.54
CA PRO A 118 -18.09 1.93 -8.93
C PRO A 118 -18.36 0.53 -8.38
N SER A 119 -17.35 -0.23 -7.98
CA SER A 119 -17.46 -1.58 -7.45
C SER A 119 -16.23 -1.94 -6.62
N TYR A 120 -16.35 -2.97 -5.75
CA TYR A 120 -15.20 -3.58 -5.10
C TYR A 120 -14.30 -4.25 -6.12
N GLY A 121 -12.98 -4.07 -5.99
CA GLY A 121 -11.99 -4.57 -6.93
C GLY A 121 -11.46 -3.51 -7.88
N MET A 122 -10.91 -3.95 -9.01
CA MET A 122 -10.37 -3.08 -10.04
C MET A 122 -10.47 -3.75 -11.42
N GLY A 123 -10.42 -2.95 -12.49
CA GLY A 123 -10.52 -3.45 -13.86
C GLY A 123 -9.32 -4.29 -14.32
N ARG A 124 -8.25 -4.35 -13.51
CA ARG A 124 -7.06 -5.18 -13.76
C ARG A 124 -6.56 -5.80 -12.46
N ASP A 125 -5.95 -6.96 -12.56
CA ASP A 125 -5.19 -7.54 -11.46
C ASP A 125 -3.93 -6.73 -11.18
N GLY A 126 -3.37 -6.88 -10.00
CA GLY A 126 -2.17 -6.16 -9.57
C GLY A 126 -1.17 -7.06 -8.86
N TYR A 127 -0.37 -6.43 -8.02
CA TYR A 127 0.64 -7.10 -7.21
C TYR A 127 0.61 -6.57 -5.78
N ILE A 128 0.94 -7.46 -4.83
CA ILE A 128 1.27 -7.10 -3.45
C ILE A 128 2.61 -7.76 -3.10
N GLY A 129 3.64 -6.94 -2.91
CA GLY A 129 5.00 -7.45 -2.96
C GLY A 129 5.26 -8.13 -4.31
N LYS A 130 5.72 -9.40 -4.28
CA LYS A 130 5.92 -10.22 -5.49
C LYS A 130 4.76 -11.16 -5.81
N LEU A 131 3.65 -11.05 -5.09
CA LEU A 131 2.51 -11.93 -5.25
C LEU A 131 1.47 -11.30 -6.16
N PRO A 132 0.78 -12.12 -6.99
CA PRO A 132 -0.39 -11.66 -7.72
C PRO A 132 -1.47 -11.13 -6.76
N LEU A 133 -2.13 -10.04 -7.13
CA LEU A 133 -3.25 -9.44 -6.41
C LEU A 133 -4.50 -9.50 -7.29
N PRO A 134 -5.34 -10.54 -7.16
CA PRO A 134 -6.56 -10.66 -7.93
C PRO A 134 -7.53 -9.53 -7.60
N ASN A 135 -8.02 -8.82 -8.61
CA ASN A 135 -8.88 -7.64 -8.44
C ASN A 135 -10.20 -7.73 -9.20
N LYS A 136 -10.53 -8.92 -9.77
CA LYS A 136 -11.84 -9.11 -10.43
C LYS A 136 -12.95 -8.65 -9.47
N THR A 137 -13.81 -7.78 -9.96
CA THR A 137 -14.87 -7.15 -9.18
C THR A 137 -15.85 -8.15 -8.56
N ALA A 138 -16.44 -7.75 -7.43
CA ALA A 138 -17.50 -8.49 -6.74
C ALA A 138 -18.60 -7.52 -6.27
N PRO A 139 -19.84 -8.00 -6.07
CA PRO A 139 -20.99 -7.18 -5.73
C PRO A 139 -20.98 -6.72 -4.27
N SER A 140 -20.30 -7.43 -3.36
CA SER A 140 -20.19 -7.10 -1.94
C SER A 140 -18.75 -7.17 -1.44
N TRP A 141 -18.48 -6.48 -0.33
CA TRP A 141 -17.18 -6.58 0.32
C TRP A 141 -16.90 -7.98 0.83
N ALA A 142 -17.86 -8.63 1.45
CA ALA A 142 -17.70 -9.99 1.99
C ALA A 142 -17.29 -10.99 0.90
N GLU A 143 -17.93 -10.96 -0.28
CA GLU A 143 -17.56 -11.81 -1.41
C GLU A 143 -16.18 -11.46 -1.96
N PHE A 144 -15.89 -10.16 -2.15
CA PHE A 144 -14.57 -9.72 -2.62
C PHE A 144 -13.46 -10.15 -1.66
N TYR A 145 -13.66 -9.88 -0.37
CA TYR A 145 -12.67 -10.18 0.67
C TYR A 145 -12.43 -11.69 0.77
N ALA A 146 -13.49 -12.51 0.77
CA ALA A 146 -13.38 -13.96 0.78
C ALA A 146 -12.60 -14.47 -0.45
N THR A 147 -13.05 -14.08 -1.66
CA THR A 147 -12.63 -14.74 -2.91
C THR A 147 -11.38 -14.13 -3.54
N ARG A 148 -11.02 -12.89 -3.18
CA ARG A 148 -9.85 -12.19 -3.74
C ARG A 148 -8.77 -11.91 -2.70
N ARG A 149 -9.09 -11.94 -1.40
CA ARG A 149 -8.16 -11.60 -0.33
C ARG A 149 -7.85 -12.74 0.63
N ILE A 150 -8.83 -13.54 1.04
CA ILE A 150 -8.59 -14.64 2.00
C ILE A 150 -8.21 -15.93 1.26
N LEU A 151 -9.11 -16.49 0.46
CA LEU A 151 -8.95 -17.84 -0.12
C LEU A 151 -7.72 -17.99 -1.01
N PRO A 152 -7.36 -17.03 -1.90
CA PRO A 152 -6.18 -17.18 -2.75
C PRO A 152 -4.88 -17.26 -1.93
N TYR A 153 -4.74 -16.42 -0.91
CA TYR A 153 -3.53 -16.40 -0.08
C TYR A 153 -3.50 -17.50 0.95
N LEU A 154 -4.66 -17.97 1.43
CA LEU A 154 -4.76 -19.17 2.25
C LEU A 154 -4.28 -20.40 1.48
N LYS A 155 -4.76 -20.56 0.23
CA LYS A 155 -4.27 -21.62 -0.65
C LYS A 155 -2.75 -21.50 -0.87
N LEU A 156 -2.27 -20.31 -1.21
CA LEU A 156 -0.85 -20.08 -1.46
C LEU A 156 0.00 -20.34 -0.22
N ALA A 157 -0.48 -20.00 0.98
CA ALA A 157 0.20 -20.26 2.23
C ALA A 157 0.30 -21.77 2.52
N ARG A 158 -0.78 -22.55 2.22
CA ARG A 158 -0.75 -24.02 2.25
C ARG A 158 0.29 -24.57 1.27
N ASP A 159 0.22 -24.17 -0.01
CA ASP A 159 1.14 -24.64 -1.05
C ASP A 159 2.63 -24.36 -0.74
N ARG A 160 2.89 -23.41 0.16
CA ARG A 160 4.25 -22.99 0.61
C ARG A 160 4.62 -23.50 1.99
N ASP A 161 3.81 -24.32 2.62
CA ASP A 161 4.00 -24.78 4.02
C ASP A 161 4.19 -23.61 5.00
N ALA A 162 3.48 -22.49 4.77
CA ALA A 162 3.54 -21.29 5.60
C ALA A 162 2.40 -21.21 6.63
N ILE A 163 1.49 -22.19 6.61
CA ILE A 163 0.38 -22.38 7.51
C ILE A 163 0.11 -23.89 7.64
N THR A 164 -0.20 -24.39 8.82
CA THR A 164 -0.59 -25.79 9.01
C THR A 164 -2.03 -26.04 8.56
N GLU A 165 -2.41 -27.32 8.34
CA GLU A 165 -3.78 -27.65 7.93
C GLU A 165 -4.83 -27.25 8.97
N ASP A 166 -4.54 -27.42 10.27
CA ASP A 166 -5.47 -27.04 11.34
C ASP A 166 -5.64 -25.52 11.42
N GLU A 167 -4.54 -24.77 11.28
CA GLU A 167 -4.56 -23.30 11.21
C GLU A 167 -5.34 -22.83 9.99
N ALA A 168 -5.10 -23.45 8.85
CA ALA A 168 -5.78 -23.10 7.61
C ALA A 168 -7.27 -23.44 7.67
N ALA A 169 -7.66 -24.58 8.25
CA ALA A 169 -9.05 -24.93 8.48
C ALA A 169 -9.78 -23.89 9.38
N THR A 170 -9.04 -23.35 10.39
CA THR A 170 -9.59 -22.29 11.25
C THR A 170 -9.88 -21.01 10.46
N VAL A 171 -8.96 -20.58 9.57
CA VAL A 171 -9.19 -19.41 8.71
C VAL A 171 -10.33 -19.68 7.71
N GLU A 172 -10.37 -20.87 7.11
CA GLU A 172 -11.39 -21.27 6.14
C GLU A 172 -12.79 -21.31 6.76
N ALA A 173 -12.93 -21.77 8.01
CA ALA A 173 -14.20 -21.80 8.75
C ALA A 173 -14.81 -20.41 8.99
N LEU A 174 -13.99 -19.35 8.93
CA LEU A 174 -14.48 -17.96 9.02
C LEU A 174 -15.10 -17.45 7.72
N VAL A 175 -14.65 -17.96 6.56
CA VAL A 175 -15.06 -17.43 5.25
C VAL A 175 -16.60 -17.34 5.09
N PRO A 176 -17.39 -18.39 5.37
CA PRO A 176 -18.86 -18.30 5.25
C PRO A 176 -19.52 -17.37 6.28
N LYS A 177 -18.78 -16.90 7.28
CA LYS A 177 -19.26 -16.01 8.33
C LYS A 177 -18.90 -14.54 8.11
N LEU A 178 -18.23 -14.20 7.00
CA LEU A 178 -17.82 -12.82 6.68
C LEU A 178 -19.02 -11.92 6.38
N ASP A 179 -20.06 -12.49 5.79
CA ASP A 179 -21.29 -11.76 5.50
C ASP A 179 -21.93 -11.24 6.79
N GLY A 180 -22.33 -9.97 6.78
CA GLY A 180 -22.92 -9.29 7.95
C GLY A 180 -21.94 -8.92 9.07
N ARG A 181 -20.63 -9.28 8.99
CA ARG A 181 -19.65 -8.90 10.02
C ARG A 181 -18.98 -7.55 9.77
N VAL A 182 -19.05 -7.07 8.55
CA VAL A 182 -18.54 -5.75 8.16
C VAL A 182 -19.75 -4.94 7.66
N PRO A 183 -19.89 -3.68 8.09
CA PRO A 183 -20.99 -2.85 7.61
C PRO A 183 -20.90 -2.68 6.09
N GLU A 184 -22.06 -2.61 5.45
CA GLU A 184 -22.12 -2.26 4.04
C GLU A 184 -21.79 -0.78 3.88
N GLU A 185 -20.75 -0.49 3.12
CA GLU A 185 -20.32 0.86 2.77
C GLU A 185 -20.00 0.91 1.26
N PRO A 186 -20.07 2.07 0.63
CA PRO A 186 -19.59 2.20 -0.75
C PRO A 186 -18.11 1.81 -0.87
N PRO A 187 -17.67 1.24 -2.02
CA PRO A 187 -16.27 0.94 -2.24
C PRO A 187 -15.39 2.17 -2.12
N SER A 188 -14.35 2.09 -1.31
CA SER A 188 -13.37 3.15 -1.06
C SER A 188 -12.13 2.97 -1.90
N ARG A 189 -11.45 4.06 -2.32
CA ARG A 189 -10.12 3.99 -2.93
C ARG A 189 -9.11 3.65 -1.86
N LEU A 190 -8.54 2.45 -1.91
CA LEU A 190 -7.54 1.98 -0.97
C LEU A 190 -6.12 2.12 -1.53
N HIS A 191 -5.18 2.39 -0.64
CA HIS A 191 -3.77 2.15 -0.88
C HIS A 191 -3.49 0.63 -1.01
N GLY A 192 -4.14 -0.18 -0.19
CA GLY A 192 -4.11 -1.64 -0.23
C GLY A 192 -2.89 -2.31 0.40
N ASP A 193 -1.81 -1.54 0.63
CA ASP A 193 -0.59 -1.95 1.35
C ASP A 193 -0.13 -0.81 2.28
N LEU A 194 -1.05 -0.24 3.07
CA LEU A 194 -0.80 0.95 3.88
C LEU A 194 -0.22 0.59 5.26
N TRP A 195 1.08 0.46 5.34
CA TRP A 195 1.82 0.25 6.58
C TRP A 195 2.94 1.28 6.74
N ASN A 196 3.59 1.33 7.89
CA ASN A 196 4.58 2.35 8.23
C ASN A 196 5.72 2.49 7.19
N GLY A 197 6.13 1.40 6.55
CA GLY A 197 7.18 1.43 5.53
C GLY A 197 6.78 2.17 4.25
N ASN A 198 5.50 2.26 3.97
CA ASN A 198 4.93 2.93 2.79
C ASN A 198 4.41 4.35 3.11
N VAL A 199 4.63 4.84 4.34
CA VAL A 199 4.25 6.18 4.81
C VAL A 199 5.50 7.03 5.03
N LEU A 200 5.74 8.01 4.16
CA LEU A 200 6.89 8.89 4.20
C LEU A 200 6.54 10.22 4.87
N TRP A 201 7.27 10.56 5.91
CA TRP A 201 7.22 11.88 6.55
C TRP A 201 8.17 12.80 5.82
N GLY A 202 7.65 13.57 4.85
CA GLY A 202 8.44 14.40 3.96
C GLY A 202 8.30 15.89 4.25
N GLN A 203 9.24 16.67 3.74
CA GLN A 203 9.11 18.13 3.72
C GLN A 203 8.16 18.53 2.59
N ASP A 204 7.21 19.42 2.86
CA ASP A 204 6.37 20.01 1.82
C ASP A 204 7.18 21.12 1.10
N PRO A 205 7.57 20.91 -0.17
CA PRO A 205 8.35 21.90 -0.89
C PRO A 205 7.59 23.20 -1.19
N THR A 206 6.26 23.19 -1.04
CA THR A 206 5.40 24.36 -1.28
C THR A 206 5.16 25.18 0.00
N SER A 207 5.53 24.64 1.16
CA SER A 207 5.45 25.35 2.43
C SER A 207 6.61 26.35 2.57
N GLY A 208 6.39 27.39 3.37
CA GLY A 208 7.42 28.39 3.63
C GLY A 208 8.63 27.88 4.41
N SER A 209 9.43 28.78 4.97
CA SER A 209 10.57 28.43 5.84
C SER A 209 10.22 28.76 7.29
N PRO A 210 10.34 27.81 8.25
CA PRO A 210 10.76 26.43 8.08
C PRO A 210 9.72 25.57 7.34
N PRO A 211 10.17 24.50 6.63
CA PRO A 211 9.27 23.64 5.89
C PRO A 211 8.34 22.86 6.83
N VAL A 212 7.08 22.74 6.43
CA VAL A 212 6.07 21.91 7.11
C VAL A 212 6.24 20.46 6.66
N THR A 213 5.97 19.51 7.56
CA THR A 213 5.94 18.10 7.19
C THR A 213 4.62 17.77 6.50
N ARG A 214 4.73 17.10 5.35
CA ARG A 214 3.63 16.47 4.64
C ARG A 214 3.86 14.96 4.57
N VAL A 215 2.83 14.18 4.85
CA VAL A 215 2.89 12.73 4.68
C VAL A 215 2.62 12.38 3.23
N SER A 216 3.47 11.53 2.67
CA SER A 216 3.31 10.94 1.33
C SER A 216 3.20 9.43 1.44
N VAL A 217 2.43 8.79 0.57
CA VAL A 217 2.34 7.33 0.48
C VAL A 217 2.96 6.83 -0.80
N ILE A 218 3.62 5.67 -0.73
CA ILE A 218 4.34 5.02 -1.84
C ILE A 218 4.01 3.53 -1.88
N ASP A 219 4.39 2.87 -2.96
CA ASP A 219 4.29 1.40 -3.11
C ASP A 219 2.85 0.86 -2.92
N PRO A 220 1.84 1.46 -3.56
CA PRO A 220 0.47 1.02 -3.39
C PRO A 220 0.21 -0.33 -4.07
N ALA A 221 -0.62 -1.14 -3.42
CA ALA A 221 -1.33 -2.26 -4.02
C ALA A 221 -2.80 -1.85 -4.24
N ALA A 222 -3.02 -0.80 -5.05
CA ALA A 222 -4.27 -0.05 -5.10
C ALA A 222 -5.44 -0.83 -5.69
N TYR A 223 -6.59 -0.74 -5.05
CA TYR A 223 -7.88 -1.25 -5.51
C TYR A 223 -9.03 -0.63 -4.70
N ALA A 224 -10.26 -0.83 -5.15
CA ALA A 224 -11.43 -0.43 -4.40
C ALA A 224 -11.85 -1.51 -3.38
N GLY A 225 -11.95 -1.12 -2.12
CA GLY A 225 -12.26 -2.02 -1.01
C GLY A 225 -12.98 -1.34 0.14
N HIS A 226 -13.01 -1.98 1.31
CA HIS A 226 -13.54 -1.41 2.52
C HIS A 226 -12.47 -0.57 3.25
N ARG A 227 -12.80 0.67 3.58
CA ARG A 227 -11.84 1.66 4.14
C ARG A 227 -11.16 1.21 5.44
N GLU A 228 -11.81 0.37 6.25
CA GLU A 228 -11.22 -0.15 7.47
C GLU A 228 -9.98 -1.03 7.23
N LEU A 229 -9.78 -1.52 5.99
CA LEU A 229 -8.61 -2.36 5.68
C LEU A 229 -7.31 -1.55 5.77
N ASP A 230 -7.23 -0.36 5.16
CA ASP A 230 -6.03 0.47 5.25
C ASP A 230 -5.76 0.92 6.69
N LEU A 231 -6.82 1.26 7.46
CA LEU A 231 -6.70 1.61 8.87
C LEU A 231 -6.21 0.43 9.73
N ALA A 232 -6.72 -0.78 9.47
CA ALA A 232 -6.29 -1.99 10.15
C ALA A 232 -4.82 -2.34 9.84
N MET A 233 -4.36 -2.04 8.63
CA MET A 233 -2.99 -2.28 8.22
C MET A 233 -2.02 -1.30 8.86
N LEU A 234 -2.38 -0.01 8.99
CA LEU A 234 -1.62 0.95 9.79
C LEU A 234 -1.46 0.50 11.24
N ALA A 235 -2.51 -0.11 11.84
CA ALA A 235 -2.47 -0.61 13.20
C ALA A 235 -1.63 -1.89 13.37
N MET A 236 -1.43 -2.68 12.30
CA MET A 236 -0.75 -3.97 12.36
C MET A 236 0.74 -3.86 12.70
N PHE A 237 1.41 -2.87 12.15
CA PHE A 237 2.85 -2.63 12.33
C PHE A 237 3.15 -1.34 13.10
N GLY A 238 2.11 -0.60 13.44
CA GLY A 238 2.22 0.72 14.06
C GLY A 238 2.64 1.82 13.08
N LEU A 239 2.34 3.05 13.47
CA LEU A 239 2.74 4.26 12.77
C LEU A 239 3.00 5.34 13.83
N PRO A 240 4.01 6.21 13.69
CA PRO A 240 4.17 7.37 14.54
C PRO A 240 2.87 8.19 14.58
N HIS A 241 2.43 8.54 15.80
CA HIS A 241 1.19 9.30 16.02
C HIS A 241 -0.10 8.64 15.47
N LEU A 242 -0.15 7.31 15.33
CA LEU A 242 -1.32 6.60 14.80
C LEU A 242 -2.65 6.99 15.48
N PRO A 243 -2.76 7.12 16.82
CA PRO A 243 -4.00 7.59 17.44
C PRO A 243 -4.49 8.92 16.86
N ARG A 244 -3.58 9.88 16.62
CA ARG A 244 -3.96 11.16 16.03
C ARG A 244 -4.38 11.06 14.56
N VAL A 245 -3.77 10.14 13.79
CA VAL A 245 -4.21 9.83 12.41
C VAL A 245 -5.66 9.33 12.44
N ILE A 246 -5.95 8.35 13.30
CA ILE A 246 -7.29 7.75 13.41
C ILE A 246 -8.33 8.77 13.91
N ASP A 247 -7.99 9.58 14.91
CA ASP A 247 -8.90 10.62 15.41
C ASP A 247 -9.25 11.62 14.30
N ALA A 248 -8.24 12.13 13.59
CA ALA A 248 -8.45 13.08 12.49
C ALA A 248 -9.20 12.47 11.30
N TYR A 249 -8.98 11.17 11.02
CA TYR A 249 -9.76 10.43 10.04
C TYR A 249 -11.24 10.38 10.45
N ARG A 250 -11.53 9.99 11.70
CA ARG A 250 -12.90 9.88 12.24
C ARG A 250 -13.60 11.23 12.33
N GLU A 251 -12.86 12.32 12.62
CA GLU A 251 -13.37 13.69 12.57
C GLU A 251 -13.90 14.05 11.16
N ALA A 252 -13.20 13.61 10.12
CA ALA A 252 -13.54 13.88 8.72
C ALA A 252 -14.56 12.88 8.13
N ALA A 253 -14.45 11.60 8.47
CA ALA A 253 -15.29 10.50 8.00
C ALA A 253 -15.56 9.51 9.14
N PRO A 254 -16.61 9.69 9.93
CA PRO A 254 -16.94 8.81 11.04
C PRO A 254 -16.98 7.33 10.63
N LEU A 255 -16.36 6.48 11.43
CA LEU A 255 -16.40 5.04 11.27
C LEU A 255 -17.65 4.48 11.96
N VAL A 256 -18.19 3.38 11.44
CA VAL A 256 -19.32 2.69 12.07
C VAL A 256 -18.87 2.09 13.41
N ASP A 257 -19.72 2.18 14.42
CA ASP A 257 -19.47 1.66 15.76
C ASP A 257 -18.94 0.22 15.72
N GLY A 258 -18.00 -0.10 16.60
CA GLY A 258 -17.36 -1.41 16.67
C GLY A 258 -16.26 -1.63 15.60
N TRP A 259 -15.79 -0.59 14.93
CA TRP A 259 -14.70 -0.71 13.95
C TRP A 259 -13.40 -1.26 14.58
N GLU A 260 -13.13 -0.92 15.83
CA GLU A 260 -11.98 -1.43 16.58
C GLU A 260 -12.03 -2.96 16.72
N GLU A 261 -13.22 -3.53 16.88
CA GLU A 261 -13.43 -4.98 16.96
C GLU A 261 -13.20 -5.67 15.61
N ARG A 262 -13.38 -4.94 14.49
CA ARG A 262 -13.17 -5.44 13.12
C ARG A 262 -11.74 -5.31 12.62
N VAL A 263 -10.86 -4.59 13.33
CA VAL A 263 -9.45 -4.42 12.94
C VAL A 263 -8.79 -5.77 12.65
N GLY A 264 -8.94 -6.75 13.55
CA GLY A 264 -8.36 -8.08 13.35
C GLY A 264 -8.92 -8.79 12.12
N LEU A 265 -10.21 -8.61 11.81
CA LEU A 265 -10.83 -9.20 10.63
C LEU A 265 -10.15 -8.70 9.34
N HIS A 266 -9.93 -7.38 9.25
CA HIS A 266 -9.25 -6.78 8.09
C HIS A 266 -7.74 -7.09 8.05
N GLN A 267 -7.13 -7.45 9.19
CA GLN A 267 -5.72 -7.86 9.24
C GLN A 267 -5.49 -9.29 8.73
N LEU A 268 -6.51 -10.12 8.51
CA LEU A 268 -6.34 -11.47 7.99
C LEU A 268 -5.64 -11.49 6.63
N PHE A 269 -6.03 -10.62 5.71
CA PHE A 269 -5.41 -10.52 4.40
C PHE A 269 -3.91 -10.20 4.48
N PRO A 270 -3.47 -9.09 5.11
CA PRO A 270 -2.03 -8.83 5.23
C PRO A 270 -1.27 -9.90 6.03
N LEU A 271 -1.88 -10.55 7.02
CA LEU A 271 -1.24 -11.67 7.73
C LEU A 271 -0.99 -12.86 6.79
N LEU A 272 -1.96 -13.22 5.94
CA LEU A 272 -1.80 -14.28 4.95
C LEU A 272 -0.78 -13.92 3.87
N VAL A 273 -0.76 -12.67 3.39
CA VAL A 273 0.26 -12.17 2.47
C VAL A 273 1.65 -12.30 3.08
N HIS A 274 1.83 -11.87 4.34
CA HIS A 274 3.11 -11.98 5.05
C HIS A 274 3.50 -13.44 5.30
N ALA A 275 2.55 -14.34 5.58
CA ALA A 275 2.82 -15.78 5.65
C ALA A 275 3.39 -16.30 4.32
N CYS A 276 2.78 -15.90 3.20
CA CYS A 276 3.26 -16.29 1.88
C CYS A 276 4.64 -15.73 1.52
N LEU A 277 4.96 -14.49 1.93
CA LEU A 277 6.22 -13.82 1.57
C LEU A 277 7.37 -14.17 2.52
N PHE A 278 7.09 -14.20 3.82
CA PHE A 278 8.12 -14.20 4.89
C PHE A 278 8.05 -15.40 5.83
N ARG A 279 6.98 -16.20 5.80
CA ARG A 279 6.72 -17.29 6.75
C ARG A 279 6.62 -16.78 8.21
N GLY A 280 7.60 -17.00 9.07
CA GLY A 280 7.82 -16.34 10.38
C GLY A 280 6.65 -16.34 11.36
N GLY A 281 5.77 -17.37 11.35
CA GLY A 281 4.63 -17.48 12.28
C GLY A 281 3.41 -16.62 11.90
N TYR A 282 3.39 -15.98 10.75
CA TYR A 282 2.22 -15.19 10.29
C TYR A 282 1.00 -16.06 10.01
N GLY A 283 1.19 -17.34 9.59
CA GLY A 283 0.09 -18.30 9.43
C GLY A 283 -0.63 -18.56 10.75
N ALA A 284 0.13 -18.86 11.80
CA ALA A 284 -0.40 -19.05 13.15
C ALA A 284 -1.13 -17.80 13.68
N ARG A 285 -0.58 -16.61 13.40
CA ARG A 285 -1.23 -15.34 13.76
C ARG A 285 -2.55 -15.13 13.01
N ALA A 286 -2.60 -15.49 11.72
CA ALA A 286 -3.83 -15.43 10.93
C ALA A 286 -4.90 -16.36 11.52
N ALA A 287 -4.56 -17.61 11.85
CA ALA A 287 -5.47 -18.56 12.48
C ALA A 287 -5.94 -18.09 13.86
N ALA A 288 -5.04 -17.62 14.72
CA ALA A 288 -5.39 -17.09 16.03
C ALA A 288 -6.29 -15.84 15.94
N THR A 289 -6.10 -15.04 14.89
CA THR A 289 -6.96 -13.88 14.61
C THR A 289 -8.34 -14.33 14.12
N ALA A 290 -8.39 -15.28 13.17
CA ALA A 290 -9.66 -15.82 12.64
C ALA A 290 -10.50 -16.48 13.75
N ALA A 291 -9.87 -17.21 14.67
CA ALA A 291 -10.54 -17.86 15.79
C ALA A 291 -11.36 -16.91 16.67
N LYS A 292 -10.99 -15.62 16.75
CA LYS A 292 -11.73 -14.62 17.52
C LYS A 292 -13.08 -14.26 16.92
N TYR A 293 -13.28 -14.60 15.65
CA TYR A 293 -14.50 -14.29 14.89
C TYR A 293 -15.34 -15.53 14.56
N LEU A 294 -14.97 -16.71 15.04
CA LEU A 294 -15.72 -17.96 14.90
C LEU A 294 -16.79 -18.09 15.99
#